data_183af6fcd883d4399206575f9ebaa284
#
_entry.id   183af6fcd883d4399206575f9ebaa284
#
_cell.length_a   1.000
_cell.length_b   1.000
_cell.length_c   1.000
_cell.angle_alpha   90.00
_cell.angle_beta   90.00
_cell.angle_gamma   90.00
#
_symmetry.space_group_name_H-M   'P 1'
#
loop_
_entity.id
_entity.type
_entity.pdbx_description
1 polymer ?
#
loop_
_entity_poly.entity_id
_entity_poly.type
_entity_poly.pdbx_seq_one_letter_code
_entity_poly.pdbx_strand_id
1 'polypeptide(L)'
;GDQRSRVILKSRQIGATYYFAREALIDALKTGRNQIFLSASKAQAHIFKHYIKAFASEVCGVELTGDPIVLPNGAELVFLGTNYRTAQGHHGNFYFDEFFWTHGFNELQKVASGMALHKKWRKTYFSTPSTITHEAYSFWTGARFNKGRPKNKHFKIDVSHDALKNGR
;
A
#
# COMPACT_ATOMS: atom_id res chain seq x y z
N GLY A 1 16.90 6.86 2.15
CA GLY A 1 16.51 6.85 3.54
C GLY A 1 15.36 5.91 3.78
N ASP A 2 15.54 5.08 4.74
CA ASP A 2 14.61 4.00 5.08
C ASP A 2 13.35 4.58 5.76
N GLN A 3 12.45 5.13 4.96
CA GLN A 3 11.20 5.64 5.48
C GLN A 3 10.25 4.46 5.75
N ARG A 4 10.11 4.12 7.01
CA ARG A 4 9.19 3.08 7.48
C ARG A 4 7.72 3.36 7.12
N SER A 5 7.33 4.62 7.08
CA SER A 5 5.98 5.04 6.71
C SER A 5 6.02 5.98 5.51
N ARG A 6 5.30 5.62 4.48
CA ARG A 6 5.17 6.42 3.25
C ARG A 6 3.70 6.77 3.04
N VAL A 7 3.42 8.04 2.81
CA VAL A 7 2.07 8.52 2.46
C VAL A 7 2.19 9.30 1.15
N ILE A 8 1.60 8.79 0.09
CA ILE A 8 1.83 9.23 -1.27
C ILE A 8 0.52 9.64 -1.93
N LEU A 9 0.43 10.86 -2.40
CA LEU A 9 -0.60 11.25 -3.37
C LEU A 9 -0.03 11.09 -4.77
N LYS A 10 -0.84 10.51 -5.63
CA LYS A 10 -0.48 10.21 -7.01
C LYS A 10 -1.56 10.68 -7.97
N SER A 11 -1.21 10.97 -9.20
CA SER A 11 -2.18 11.08 -10.27
C SER A 11 -2.70 9.70 -10.70
N ARG A 12 -3.79 9.69 -11.46
CA ARG A 12 -4.36 8.43 -11.98
C ARG A 12 -3.39 7.77 -12.97
N GLN A 13 -3.42 6.46 -13.06
CA GLN A 13 -2.75 5.64 -14.09
C GLN A 13 -1.22 5.85 -14.20
N ILE A 14 -0.54 6.13 -13.10
CA ILE A 14 0.92 6.23 -13.08
C ILE A 14 1.64 4.91 -12.78
N GLY A 15 0.92 3.80 -12.73
CA GLY A 15 1.51 2.49 -12.48
C GLY A 15 1.94 2.24 -11.03
N ALA A 16 1.45 3.00 -10.06
CA ALA A 16 1.82 2.84 -8.65
C ALA A 16 1.48 1.47 -8.10
N THR A 17 0.31 0.94 -8.42
CA THR A 17 -0.11 -0.42 -8.00
C THR A 17 0.82 -1.48 -8.55
N TYR A 18 1.19 -1.37 -9.83
CA TYR A 18 2.16 -2.26 -10.46
C TYR A 18 3.55 -2.18 -9.78
N TYR A 19 4.03 -0.97 -9.53
CA TYR A 19 5.30 -0.76 -8.83
C TYR A 19 5.32 -1.39 -7.45
N PHE A 20 4.30 -1.12 -6.63
CA PHE A 20 4.24 -1.66 -5.26
C PHE A 20 3.99 -3.16 -5.23
N ALA A 21 3.27 -3.72 -6.20
CA ALA A 21 3.14 -5.16 -6.35
C ALA A 21 4.51 -5.84 -6.57
N ARG A 22 5.34 -5.27 -7.43
CA ARG A 22 6.71 -5.76 -7.67
C ARG A 22 7.61 -5.58 -6.44
N GLU A 23 7.58 -4.40 -5.83
CA GLU A 23 8.35 -4.12 -4.61
C GLU A 23 8.03 -5.13 -3.51
N ALA A 24 6.74 -5.39 -3.29
CA ALA A 24 6.28 -6.30 -2.26
C ALA A 24 6.70 -7.75 -2.53
N LEU A 25 6.58 -8.22 -3.76
CA LEU A 25 7.01 -9.57 -4.10
C LEU A 25 8.52 -9.75 -3.91
N ILE A 26 9.32 -8.79 -4.36
CA ILE A 26 10.77 -8.83 -4.20
C ILE A 26 11.16 -8.80 -2.72
N ASP A 27 10.53 -7.94 -1.91
CA ASP A 27 10.78 -7.89 -0.47
C ASP A 27 10.40 -9.20 0.22
N ALA A 28 9.24 -9.78 -0.11
CA ALA A 28 8.81 -11.05 0.45
C ALA A 28 9.77 -12.19 0.12
N LEU A 29 10.25 -12.27 -1.13
CA LEU A 29 11.21 -13.28 -1.54
C LEU A 29 12.57 -13.13 -0.86
N LYS A 30 13.03 -11.89 -0.65
CA LYS A 30 14.33 -11.62 -0.02
C LYS A 30 14.32 -11.77 1.49
N THR A 31 13.23 -11.43 2.15
CA THR A 31 13.19 -11.27 3.61
C THR A 31 12.31 -12.31 4.31
N GLY A 32 11.41 -12.98 3.61
CA GLY A 32 10.39 -13.83 4.20
C GLY A 32 9.26 -13.07 4.90
N ARG A 33 9.22 -11.74 4.79
CA ARG A 33 8.19 -10.90 5.42
C ARG A 33 6.86 -11.05 4.71
N ASN A 34 5.78 -11.11 5.48
CA ASN A 34 4.43 -11.06 4.93
C ASN A 34 4.16 -9.68 4.32
N GLN A 35 3.36 -9.67 3.26
CA GLN A 35 2.91 -8.46 2.57
C GLN A 35 1.39 -8.42 2.59
N ILE A 36 0.83 -7.33 3.08
CA ILE A 36 -0.61 -7.17 3.27
C ILE A 36 -1.09 -6.01 2.38
N PHE A 37 -2.03 -6.30 1.50
CA PHE A 37 -2.61 -5.32 0.59
C PHE A 37 -4.05 -5.04 1.00
N LEU A 38 -4.34 -3.80 1.31
CA LEU A 38 -5.66 -3.31 1.66
C LEU A 38 -6.13 -2.30 0.60
N SER A 39 -7.34 -2.47 0.12
CA SER A 39 -7.99 -1.56 -0.84
C SER A 39 -9.45 -1.31 -0.43
N ALA A 40 -10.11 -0.38 -1.12
CA ALA A 40 -11.52 -0.04 -0.88
C ALA A 40 -12.47 -1.24 -1.04
N SER A 41 -12.07 -2.24 -1.81
CA SER A 41 -12.77 -3.53 -1.93
C SER A 41 -11.77 -4.66 -2.09
N LYS A 42 -12.21 -5.88 -1.81
CA LYS A 42 -11.40 -7.08 -2.06
C LYS A 42 -11.07 -7.24 -3.54
N ALA A 43 -11.99 -6.86 -4.43
CA ALA A 43 -11.77 -6.87 -5.87
C ALA A 43 -10.59 -5.96 -6.29
N GLN A 44 -10.48 -4.76 -5.71
CA GLN A 44 -9.35 -3.87 -5.94
C GLN A 44 -8.03 -4.40 -5.34
N ALA A 45 -8.07 -5.02 -4.18
CA ALA A 45 -6.91 -5.70 -3.60
C ALA A 45 -6.42 -6.84 -4.51
N HIS A 46 -7.31 -7.53 -5.21
CA HIS A 46 -6.97 -8.57 -6.19
C HIS A 46 -6.27 -8.03 -7.44
N ILE A 47 -6.31 -6.73 -7.72
CA ILE A 47 -5.47 -6.12 -8.78
C ILE A 47 -3.99 -6.26 -8.42
N PHE A 48 -3.60 -6.08 -7.18
CA PHE A 48 -2.24 -6.39 -6.71
C PHE A 48 -1.89 -7.84 -6.94
N LYS A 49 -2.80 -8.74 -6.60
CA LYS A 49 -2.63 -10.19 -6.82
C LYS A 49 -2.37 -10.51 -8.29
N HIS A 50 -3.16 -9.88 -9.18
CA HIS A 50 -2.99 -10.05 -10.63
C HIS A 50 -1.60 -9.61 -11.10
N TYR A 51 -1.15 -8.44 -10.71
CA TYR A 51 0.19 -7.93 -11.08
C TYR A 51 1.32 -8.77 -10.50
N ILE A 52 1.18 -9.24 -9.27
CA ILE A 52 2.17 -10.12 -8.62
C ILE A 52 2.28 -11.44 -9.38
N LYS A 53 1.16 -12.05 -9.73
CA LYS A 53 1.12 -13.31 -10.50
C LYS A 53 1.73 -13.14 -11.90
N ALA A 54 1.37 -12.06 -12.60
CA ALA A 54 1.92 -11.75 -13.92
C ALA A 54 3.44 -11.55 -13.86
N PHE A 55 3.91 -10.80 -12.88
CA PHE A 55 5.35 -10.54 -12.69
C PHE A 55 6.11 -11.84 -12.37
N ALA A 56 5.61 -12.66 -11.48
CA ALA A 56 6.23 -13.95 -11.15
C ALA A 56 6.28 -14.90 -12.36
N SER A 57 5.22 -14.93 -13.17
CA SER A 57 5.19 -15.73 -14.40
C SER A 57 6.18 -15.22 -15.44
N GLU A 58 6.22 -13.92 -15.71
CA GLU A 58 7.08 -13.30 -16.73
C GLU A 58 8.56 -13.37 -16.37
N VAL A 59 8.91 -13.13 -15.11
CA VAL A 59 10.32 -12.99 -14.69
C VAL A 59 10.90 -14.30 -14.17
N CYS A 60 10.10 -15.09 -13.45
CA CYS A 60 10.57 -16.31 -12.79
C CYS A 60 10.02 -17.59 -13.43
N GLY A 61 9.07 -17.49 -14.36
CA GLY A 61 8.39 -18.66 -14.93
C GLY A 61 7.57 -19.46 -13.91
N VAL A 62 7.17 -18.82 -12.81
CA VAL A 62 6.44 -19.46 -11.70
C VAL A 62 4.99 -19.02 -11.70
N GLU A 63 4.08 -19.98 -11.57
CA GLU A 63 2.66 -19.73 -11.39
C GLU A 63 2.31 -19.69 -9.91
N LEU A 64 2.01 -18.50 -9.39
CA LEU A 64 1.58 -18.32 -8.01
C LEU A 64 0.07 -18.55 -7.87
N THR A 65 -0.33 -19.30 -6.86
CA THR A 65 -1.73 -19.63 -6.57
C THR A 65 -2.06 -19.45 -5.09
N GLY A 66 -3.34 -19.48 -4.79
CA GLY A 66 -3.84 -19.42 -3.41
C GLY A 66 -4.34 -18.03 -2.99
N ASP A 67 -5.04 -17.98 -1.87
CA ASP A 67 -5.51 -16.77 -1.20
C ASP A 67 -5.56 -17.05 0.32
N PRO A 68 -4.55 -16.64 1.10
CA PRO A 68 -3.33 -15.93 0.68
C PRO A 68 -2.41 -16.74 -0.24
N ILE A 69 -1.55 -16.02 -0.97
CA ILE A 69 -0.45 -16.68 -1.68
C ILE A 69 0.67 -16.96 -0.68
N VAL A 70 1.09 -18.21 -0.57
CA VAL A 70 2.20 -18.59 0.30
C VAL A 70 3.43 -18.87 -0.56
N LEU A 71 4.52 -18.13 -0.31
CA LEU A 71 5.78 -18.30 -1.01
C LEU A 71 6.61 -19.46 -0.42
N PRO A 72 7.58 -20.01 -1.17
CA PRO A 72 8.40 -21.14 -0.70
C PRO A 72 9.14 -20.86 0.62
N ASN A 73 9.49 -19.62 0.90
CA ASN A 73 10.13 -19.21 2.16
C ASN A 73 9.15 -18.97 3.32
N GLY A 74 7.86 -19.27 3.13
CA GLY A 74 6.80 -19.09 4.13
C GLY A 74 6.18 -17.71 4.18
N ALA A 75 6.67 -16.74 3.40
CA ALA A 75 6.04 -15.42 3.33
C ALA A 75 4.64 -15.51 2.74
N GLU A 76 3.69 -14.79 3.33
CA GLU A 76 2.32 -14.72 2.88
C GLU A 76 2.01 -13.39 2.21
N LEU A 77 1.34 -13.45 1.07
CA LEU A 77 0.80 -12.29 0.36
C LEU A 77 -0.71 -12.28 0.57
N VAL A 78 -1.20 -11.32 1.34
CA VAL A 78 -2.59 -11.26 1.82
C VAL A 78 -3.31 -10.10 1.16
N PHE A 79 -4.52 -10.35 0.62
CA PHE A 79 -5.30 -9.37 -0.14
C PHE A 79 -6.64 -9.13 0.55
N LEU A 80 -6.84 -7.92 1.08
CA LEU A 80 -7.97 -7.57 1.93
C LEU A 80 -8.76 -6.38 1.36
N GLY A 81 -10.09 -6.43 1.54
CA GLY A 81 -10.97 -5.27 1.42
C GLY A 81 -11.01 -4.47 2.73
N THR A 82 -11.94 -3.52 2.82
CA THR A 82 -12.05 -2.60 3.96
C THR A 82 -12.72 -3.18 5.19
N ASN A 83 -12.98 -4.47 5.24
CA ASN A 83 -13.44 -5.12 6.45
C ASN A 83 -12.28 -5.24 7.45
N TYR A 84 -12.20 -4.29 8.36
CA TYR A 84 -11.12 -4.25 9.38
C TYR A 84 -11.09 -5.49 10.29
N ARG A 85 -12.21 -6.21 10.45
CA ARG A 85 -12.24 -7.45 11.25
C ARG A 85 -11.43 -8.56 10.61
N THR A 86 -11.43 -8.66 9.28
CA THR A 86 -10.60 -9.63 8.56
C THR A 86 -9.13 -9.23 8.51
N ALA A 87 -8.83 -7.93 8.63
CA ALA A 87 -7.48 -7.41 8.67
C ALA A 87 -6.77 -7.70 10.00
N GLN A 88 -7.52 -7.79 11.10
CA GLN A 88 -6.96 -8.11 12.42
C GLN A 88 -6.28 -9.49 12.41
N GLY A 89 -5.14 -9.58 13.07
CA GLY A 89 -4.37 -10.82 13.15
C GLY A 89 -3.32 -11.01 12.07
N HIS A 90 -3.31 -10.20 11.02
CA HIS A 90 -2.24 -10.19 10.03
C HIS A 90 -1.10 -9.25 10.45
N HIS A 91 0.14 -9.66 10.24
CA HIS A 91 1.33 -8.87 10.57
C HIS A 91 2.32 -8.93 9.41
N GLY A 92 2.84 -7.77 9.01
CA GLY A 92 3.79 -7.67 7.91
C GLY A 92 3.91 -6.25 7.35
N ASN A 93 4.57 -6.14 6.22
CA ASN A 93 4.56 -4.91 5.44
C ASN A 93 3.16 -4.65 4.89
N PHE A 94 2.76 -3.40 4.92
CA PHE A 94 1.39 -3.01 4.65
C PHE A 94 1.31 -2.01 3.50
N TYR A 95 0.38 -2.24 2.59
CA TYR A 95 0.07 -1.38 1.45
C TYR A 95 -1.42 -1.04 1.47
N PHE A 96 -1.76 0.23 1.57
CA PHE A 96 -3.13 0.72 1.55
C PHE A 96 -3.36 1.56 0.30
N ASP A 97 -4.09 1.00 -0.67
CA ASP A 97 -4.45 1.65 -1.92
C ASP A 97 -5.74 2.46 -1.77
N GLU A 98 -5.76 3.65 -2.41
CA GLU A 98 -6.91 4.54 -2.47
C GLU A 98 -7.48 4.91 -1.09
N PHE A 99 -6.61 5.21 -0.13
CA PHE A 99 -7.00 5.53 1.24
C PHE A 99 -7.88 6.78 1.34
N PHE A 100 -7.75 7.74 0.42
CA PHE A 100 -8.60 8.95 0.35
C PHE A 100 -10.02 8.68 -0.14
N TRP A 101 -10.31 7.47 -0.61
CA TRP A 101 -11.62 7.06 -1.11
C TRP A 101 -12.30 6.02 -0.22
N THR A 102 -11.71 5.71 0.91
CA THR A 102 -12.17 4.66 1.83
C THR A 102 -13.04 5.23 2.92
N HIS A 103 -14.22 4.69 3.10
CA HIS A 103 -15.07 4.97 4.26
C HIS A 103 -14.48 4.33 5.52
N GLY A 104 -14.61 5.00 6.67
CA GLY A 104 -14.08 4.50 7.93
C GLY A 104 -12.56 4.44 7.98
N PHE A 105 -11.88 5.36 7.28
CA PHE A 105 -10.42 5.41 7.22
C PHE A 105 -9.77 5.42 8.60
N ASN A 106 -10.33 6.13 9.57
CA ASN A 106 -9.75 6.22 10.91
C ASN A 106 -9.65 4.87 11.61
N GLU A 107 -10.68 4.04 11.50
CA GLU A 107 -10.67 2.69 12.07
C GLU A 107 -9.71 1.76 11.33
N LEU A 108 -9.72 1.82 10.01
CA LEU A 108 -8.80 1.04 9.18
C LEU A 108 -7.34 1.42 9.41
N GLN A 109 -7.06 2.72 9.59
CA GLN A 109 -5.71 3.21 9.87
C GLN A 109 -5.19 2.71 11.22
N LYS A 110 -6.05 2.60 12.24
CA LYS A 110 -5.68 2.01 13.54
C LYS A 110 -5.30 0.54 13.39
N VAL A 111 -6.13 -0.23 12.68
CA VAL A 111 -5.87 -1.66 12.42
C VAL A 111 -4.59 -1.83 11.59
N ALA A 112 -4.42 -1.05 10.54
CA ALA A 112 -3.23 -1.06 9.70
C ALA A 112 -1.96 -0.74 10.49
N SER A 113 -2.03 0.25 11.38
CA SER A 113 -0.92 0.57 12.28
C SER A 113 -0.58 -0.57 13.23
N GLY A 114 -1.58 -1.32 13.69
CA GLY A 114 -1.40 -2.52 14.49
C GLY A 114 -0.72 -3.65 13.71
N MET A 115 -1.13 -3.90 12.48
CA MET A 115 -0.52 -4.92 11.61
C MET A 115 0.97 -4.66 11.35
N ALA A 116 1.38 -3.41 11.25
CA ALA A 116 2.77 -3.02 11.01
C ALA A 116 3.40 -2.32 12.23
N LEU A 117 3.04 -2.74 13.43
CA LEU A 117 3.52 -2.13 14.67
C LEU A 117 5.02 -2.34 14.88
N HIS A 118 5.53 -3.51 14.54
CA HIS A 118 6.94 -3.82 14.68
C HIS A 118 7.80 -2.92 13.77
N LYS A 119 8.89 -2.38 14.29
CA LYS A 119 9.76 -1.41 13.57
C LYS A 119 10.34 -1.93 12.25
N LYS A 120 10.48 -3.23 12.09
CA LYS A 120 10.98 -3.85 10.86
C LYS A 120 10.03 -3.76 9.67
N TRP A 121 8.73 -3.57 9.91
CA TRP A 121 7.72 -3.55 8.85
C TRP A 121 7.43 -2.14 8.37
N ARG A 122 7.20 -2.01 7.06
CA ARG A 122 6.89 -0.75 6.38
C ARG A 122 5.38 -0.58 6.20
N LYS A 123 4.95 0.67 6.22
CA LYS A 123 3.58 1.08 5.93
C LYS A 123 3.58 1.98 4.72
N THR A 124 2.84 1.63 3.70
CA THR A 124 2.71 2.44 2.48
C THR A 124 1.25 2.75 2.23
N TYR A 125 0.93 4.03 2.25
CA TYR A 125 -0.39 4.56 1.91
C TYR A 125 -0.26 5.33 0.60
N PHE A 126 -1.06 5.01 -0.39
CA PHE A 126 -1.04 5.73 -1.66
C PHE A 126 -2.45 5.88 -2.23
N SER A 127 -2.73 7.04 -2.80
CA SER A 127 -4.07 7.37 -3.29
C SER A 127 -4.05 8.48 -4.30
N THR A 128 -5.03 8.50 -5.17
CA THR A 128 -5.43 9.73 -5.86
C THR A 128 -6.07 10.68 -4.84
N PRO A 129 -5.97 12.01 -5.04
CA PRO A 129 -6.58 12.97 -4.11
C PRO A 129 -8.10 12.89 -4.12
N SER A 130 -8.71 13.15 -2.98
CA SER A 130 -10.14 13.32 -2.80
C SER A 130 -10.41 14.71 -2.20
N THR A 131 -11.31 14.84 -1.24
CA THR A 131 -11.71 16.12 -0.66
C THR A 131 -10.98 16.42 0.65
N ILE A 132 -10.86 17.71 0.98
CA ILE A 132 -10.28 18.15 2.26
C ILE A 132 -11.17 17.78 3.46
N THR A 133 -12.44 17.46 3.24
CA THR A 133 -13.38 17.02 4.27
C THR A 133 -13.28 15.54 4.60
N HIS A 134 -12.53 14.77 3.79
CA HIS A 134 -12.32 13.36 4.07
C HIS A 134 -11.46 13.14 5.31
N GLU A 135 -11.76 12.12 6.10
CA GLU A 135 -11.04 11.76 7.33
C GLU A 135 -9.51 11.62 7.15
N ALA A 136 -9.09 11.16 5.98
CA ALA A 136 -7.68 10.96 5.66
C ALA A 136 -6.91 12.27 5.42
N TYR A 137 -7.58 13.41 5.24
CA TYR A 137 -6.90 14.67 4.96
C TYR A 137 -5.95 15.09 6.10
N SER A 138 -6.41 15.05 7.33
CA SER A 138 -5.58 15.37 8.50
C SER A 138 -4.44 14.36 8.72
N PHE A 139 -4.63 13.13 8.31
CA PHE A 139 -3.59 12.10 8.29
C PHE A 139 -2.53 12.43 7.25
N TRP A 140 -2.93 12.71 6.01
CA TRP A 140 -2.01 13.04 4.92
C TRP A 140 -1.21 14.31 5.18
N THR A 141 -1.86 15.38 5.65
CA THR A 141 -1.18 16.64 5.98
C THR A 141 -0.28 16.53 7.21
N GLY A 142 -0.44 15.48 8.01
CA GLY A 142 0.22 15.31 9.29
C GLY A 142 -0.38 16.15 10.42
N ALA A 143 -1.45 16.92 10.17
CA ALA A 143 -2.13 17.74 11.17
C ALA A 143 -2.61 16.91 12.36
N ARG A 144 -3.08 15.69 12.11
CA ARG A 144 -3.53 14.73 13.12
C ARG A 144 -2.48 14.46 14.21
N PHE A 145 -1.20 14.49 13.85
CA PHE A 145 -0.08 14.19 14.74
C PHE A 145 0.65 15.46 15.21
N ASN A 146 0.17 16.64 14.82
CA ASN A 146 0.81 17.92 15.05
C ASN A 146 -0.15 18.99 15.61
N LYS A 147 -0.98 18.61 16.58
CA LYS A 147 -1.94 19.51 17.25
C LYS A 147 -2.85 20.28 16.27
N GLY A 148 -3.34 19.62 15.23
CA GLY A 148 -4.20 20.22 14.22
C GLY A 148 -3.50 21.09 13.17
N ARG A 149 -2.17 21.26 13.25
CA ARG A 149 -1.41 22.05 12.27
C ARG A 149 -0.77 21.17 11.21
N PRO A 150 -0.92 21.45 9.91
CA PRO A 150 -0.22 20.74 8.85
C PRO A 150 1.30 20.75 9.06
N LYS A 151 1.97 19.67 8.77
CA LYS A 151 3.44 19.65 8.72
C LYS A 151 3.91 20.36 7.46
N ASN A 152 4.86 21.31 7.61
CA ASN A 152 5.34 22.18 6.53
C ASN A 152 6.15 21.50 5.43
N LYS A 153 6.35 20.17 5.48
CA LYS A 153 7.15 19.45 4.47
C LYS A 153 6.37 18.28 3.92
N HIS A 154 5.56 18.54 2.93
CA HIS A 154 5.10 17.50 2.03
C HIS A 154 6.05 17.46 0.83
N PHE A 155 6.74 16.36 0.63
CA PHE A 155 7.43 16.12 -0.63
C PHE A 155 6.35 15.88 -1.70
N LYS A 156 6.11 16.87 -2.54
CA LYS A 156 5.43 16.65 -3.81
C LYS A 156 6.46 16.07 -4.77
N ILE A 157 6.29 14.83 -5.15
CA ILE A 157 6.90 14.35 -6.38
C ILE A 157 5.92 14.78 -7.47
N ASP A 158 6.15 15.96 -8.04
CA ASP A 158 5.47 16.38 -9.26
C ASP A 158 6.14 15.59 -10.40
N VAL A 159 5.53 14.46 -10.73
CA VAL A 159 5.86 13.81 -12.00
C VAL A 159 5.13 14.62 -13.07
N SER A 160 5.84 15.53 -13.72
CA SER A 160 5.28 16.29 -14.82
C SER A 160 4.80 15.35 -15.92
N HIS A 161 3.72 15.75 -16.60
CA HIS A 161 3.16 14.98 -17.71
C HIS A 161 4.21 14.63 -18.77
N ASP A 162 5.24 15.44 -18.90
CA ASP A 162 6.37 15.25 -19.81
C ASP A 162 7.35 14.17 -19.37
N ALA A 163 7.56 14.02 -18.06
CA ALA A 163 8.37 12.93 -17.51
C ALA A 163 7.73 11.56 -17.77
N LEU A 164 6.40 11.48 -17.72
CA LEU A 164 5.64 10.26 -18.05
C LEU A 164 5.70 9.92 -19.53
N LYS A 165 5.70 10.92 -20.43
CA LYS A 165 5.80 10.72 -21.88
C LYS A 165 7.20 10.28 -22.32
N ASN A 166 8.22 10.67 -21.61
CA ASN A 166 9.63 10.43 -21.99
C ASN A 166 10.29 9.27 -21.27
N GLY A 167 9.51 8.47 -20.50
CA GLY A 167 10.04 7.26 -19.84
C GLY A 167 11.16 7.54 -18.83
N ARG A 168 11.23 8.73 -18.27
CA ARG A 168 12.24 9.13 -17.28
C ARG A 168 11.66 9.26 -15.89
#